data_ba40dabe3d5a4e17bd688fd3cc270536
#
_entry.id   ba40dabe3d5a4e17bd688fd3cc270536
#
_cell.length_a   1.000
_cell.length_b   1.000
_cell.length_c   1.000
_cell.angle_alpha   90.00
_cell.angle_beta   90.00
_cell.angle_gamma   90.00
#
_symmetry.space_group_name_H-M   'P 1'
#
loop_
_entity.id
_entity.type
_entity.pdbx_description
1 polymer ?
#
loop_
_entity_poly.entity_id
_entity_poly.type
_entity_poly.pdbx_seq_one_letter_code
_entity_poly.pdbx_strand_id
1 'polypeptide(L)'
;MKRKSIIFLLLCLSAEGICQNEKQLVPADLKQLTIVTEPSTLYKGFFRAGTVISFGVVDKYFTNDRKKEYFLNSAWATNGGFNFIFQYGITDRLQVEASIPFSLGIRQSESRIYVPSVDTTVNYSFTLKSNGLSDCYFTVKYQIIDNKPSNTSLTGSMEIMAPTGQKNPTEIKSETDFKPPVGNGCFAATAGLRFRKIQYPYSYSSYLYYIYQFPGSKIMDPADKKATSFKDGNHIDAGINFGILLNEWIALTNEVNIYYRSKDKIDDKIPVDAITPWAISYEPRFVFQIKRFRIGEAVRIPLYGKGMSADPLYVLIAQYVF
;
A
#
# COMPACT_ATOMS: atom_id res chain seq x y z
N MET A 1 14.43 -0.01 27.48
CA MET A 1 13.29 -0.18 26.58
C MET A 1 11.94 -0.52 27.23
N LYS A 2 11.68 -0.20 28.50
CA LYS A 2 10.44 -0.62 29.22
C LYS A 2 9.41 0.49 29.51
N ARG A 3 9.65 1.75 29.10
CA ARG A 3 8.74 2.88 29.43
C ARG A 3 7.71 3.24 28.36
N LYS A 4 7.86 2.79 27.13
CA LYS A 4 6.94 3.17 26.02
C LYS A 4 5.66 2.33 25.95
N SER A 5 5.68 1.09 26.48
CA SER A 5 4.50 0.20 26.50
C SER A 5 3.43 0.58 27.53
N ILE A 6 3.82 1.30 28.59
CA ILE A 6 2.89 1.68 29.68
C ILE A 6 1.96 2.82 29.29
N ILE A 7 2.42 3.75 28.43
CA ILE A 7 1.59 4.87 27.97
C ILE A 7 0.47 4.39 27.05
N PHE A 8 0.72 3.38 26.24
CA PHE A 8 -0.29 2.77 25.37
C PHE A 8 -1.39 2.05 26.16
N LEU A 9 -1.01 1.37 27.24
CA LEU A 9 -1.95 0.67 28.12
C LEU A 9 -2.81 1.64 28.95
N LEU A 10 -2.28 2.79 29.38
CA LEU A 10 -3.01 3.82 30.12
C LEU A 10 -4.02 4.57 29.27
N LEU A 11 -3.77 4.75 27.96
CA LEU A 11 -4.72 5.31 27.01
C LEU A 11 -5.90 4.37 26.74
N CYS A 12 -5.69 3.05 26.82
CA CYS A 12 -6.75 2.05 26.67
C CYS A 12 -7.66 1.98 27.91
N LEU A 13 -7.11 2.17 29.11
CA LEU A 13 -7.87 2.05 30.38
C LEU A 13 -8.72 3.30 30.70
N SER A 14 -8.44 4.45 30.11
CA SER A 14 -9.26 5.65 30.31
C SER A 14 -10.53 5.70 29.42
N ALA A 15 -10.74 4.72 28.56
CA ALA A 15 -11.88 4.66 27.64
C ALA A 15 -13.13 3.93 28.21
N GLU A 16 -13.04 3.32 29.40
CA GLU A 16 -14.15 2.55 29.97
C GLU A 16 -15.35 3.36 30.45
N GLY A 17 -15.28 4.68 30.41
CA GLY A 17 -16.30 5.57 31.00
C GLY A 17 -17.36 6.12 30.03
N ILE A 18 -17.31 5.87 28.72
CA ILE A 18 -18.15 6.59 27.75
C ILE A 18 -19.06 5.68 26.92
N CYS A 19 -19.39 4.51 27.40
CA CYS A 19 -20.27 3.61 26.69
C CYS A 19 -21.69 3.63 27.24
N GLN A 20 -22.44 4.74 27.04
CA GLN A 20 -23.90 4.76 27.20
C GLN A 20 -24.51 5.79 26.27
N ASN A 21 -25.05 5.33 25.16
CA ASN A 21 -26.30 5.72 24.50
C ASN A 21 -26.32 5.18 23.08
N GLU A 22 -27.13 4.17 22.83
CA GLU A 22 -27.54 3.75 21.49
C GLU A 22 -28.40 4.86 20.85
N LYS A 23 -27.77 5.93 20.37
CA LYS A 23 -28.41 6.79 19.37
C LYS A 23 -28.10 6.17 18.01
N GLN A 24 -29.11 5.58 17.37
CA GLN A 24 -29.08 5.39 15.92
C GLN A 24 -28.75 6.75 15.29
N LEU A 25 -27.53 6.88 14.76
CA LEU A 25 -27.07 8.10 14.10
C LEU A 25 -27.87 8.29 12.82
N VAL A 26 -28.75 9.30 12.82
CA VAL A 26 -29.58 9.65 11.68
C VAL A 26 -28.76 10.46 10.67
N PRO A 27 -29.00 10.29 9.36
CA PRO A 27 -28.28 11.01 8.29
C PRO A 27 -28.34 12.54 8.36
N ALA A 28 -29.26 13.11 9.14
CA ALA A 28 -29.42 14.55 9.30
C ALA A 28 -28.27 15.25 10.08
N ASP A 29 -27.48 14.49 10.86
CA ASP A 29 -26.35 15.02 11.62
C ASP A 29 -25.01 15.00 10.86
N LEU A 30 -25.04 14.92 9.55
CA LEU A 30 -23.90 14.82 8.63
C LEU A 30 -22.92 16.01 8.67
N LYS A 31 -23.09 16.95 9.57
CA LYS A 31 -22.08 18.00 9.83
C LYS A 31 -20.80 17.45 10.47
N GLN A 32 -20.85 16.25 11.03
CA GLN A 32 -19.70 15.59 11.63
C GLN A 32 -19.58 14.16 11.09
N LEU A 33 -18.63 13.93 10.19
CA LEU A 33 -18.28 12.58 9.76
C LEU A 33 -17.58 11.87 10.90
N THR A 34 -18.12 10.73 11.32
CA THR A 34 -17.48 9.83 12.29
C THR A 34 -17.05 8.56 11.58
N ILE A 35 -16.24 7.72 12.23
CA ILE A 35 -15.86 6.40 11.68
C ILE A 35 -17.10 5.56 11.37
N VAL A 36 -18.16 5.70 12.18
CA VAL A 36 -19.42 4.95 12.02
C VAL A 36 -20.25 5.49 10.85
N THR A 37 -20.31 6.80 10.71
CA THR A 37 -21.16 7.46 9.69
C THR A 37 -20.46 7.69 8.36
N GLU A 38 -19.15 7.44 8.29
CA GLU A 38 -18.41 7.59 7.03
C GLU A 38 -18.97 6.64 5.97
N PRO A 39 -19.47 7.16 4.82
CA PRO A 39 -19.96 6.32 3.75
C PRO A 39 -18.84 5.56 3.04
N SER A 40 -19.17 4.50 2.33
CA SER A 40 -18.21 3.77 1.48
C SER A 40 -17.72 4.59 0.29
N THR A 41 -18.54 5.55 -0.16
CA THR A 41 -18.24 6.60 -1.14
C THR A 41 -18.56 7.95 -0.51
N LEU A 42 -17.84 9.00 -0.86
CA LEU A 42 -18.16 10.36 -0.41
C LEU A 42 -19.54 10.79 -0.91
N TYR A 43 -20.29 11.53 -0.08
CA TYR A 43 -21.53 12.12 -0.51
C TYR A 43 -21.30 13.18 -1.58
N LYS A 44 -22.36 13.44 -2.36
CA LYS A 44 -22.35 14.44 -3.43
C LYS A 44 -21.83 15.81 -2.94
N GLY A 45 -20.85 16.34 -3.68
CA GLY A 45 -20.26 17.64 -3.43
C GLY A 45 -19.17 17.66 -2.35
N PHE A 46 -18.95 16.56 -1.62
CA PHE A 46 -17.84 16.48 -0.67
C PHE A 46 -16.53 16.23 -1.39
N PHE A 47 -15.50 16.93 -0.94
CA PHE A 47 -14.13 16.75 -1.38
C PHE A 47 -13.27 16.31 -0.20
N ARG A 48 -12.41 15.31 -0.41
CA ARG A 48 -11.42 14.85 0.58
C ARG A 48 -10.04 14.95 -0.03
N ALA A 49 -9.14 15.59 0.70
CA ALA A 49 -7.71 15.54 0.41
C ALA A 49 -6.99 14.84 1.56
N GLY A 50 -5.93 14.12 1.23
CA GLY A 50 -5.14 13.44 2.23
C GLY A 50 -3.78 13.01 1.73
N THR A 51 -2.98 12.54 2.67
CA THR A 51 -1.69 11.92 2.38
C THR A 51 -1.55 10.60 3.10
N VAL A 52 -0.93 9.65 2.44
CA VAL A 52 -0.46 8.39 3.02
C VAL A 52 1.06 8.44 2.99
N ILE A 53 1.68 8.27 4.13
CA ILE A 53 3.12 8.18 4.29
C ILE A 53 3.44 6.72 4.58
N SER A 54 4.35 6.13 3.83
CA SER A 54 4.84 4.77 4.08
C SER A 54 6.33 4.79 4.29
N PHE A 55 6.82 3.94 5.19
CA PHE A 55 8.24 3.78 5.45
C PHE A 55 8.53 2.36 5.95
N GLY A 56 9.56 1.75 5.40
CA GLY A 56 10.09 0.47 5.85
C GLY A 56 11.55 0.30 5.47
N VAL A 57 12.27 -0.46 6.27
CA VAL A 57 13.60 -0.96 5.92
C VAL A 57 13.45 -2.41 5.55
N VAL A 58 13.99 -2.80 4.42
CA VAL A 58 13.90 -4.15 3.87
C VAL A 58 15.30 -4.74 3.86
N ASP A 59 15.55 -5.68 4.73
CA ASP A 59 16.79 -6.45 4.79
C ASP A 59 16.54 -7.97 4.72
N LYS A 60 15.25 -8.37 4.76
CA LYS A 60 14.81 -9.77 4.70
C LYS A 60 13.79 -10.00 3.60
N TYR A 61 13.76 -11.22 3.13
CA TYR A 61 12.79 -11.68 2.13
C TYR A 61 12.33 -13.12 2.42
N PHE A 62 11.21 -13.50 1.86
CA PHE A 62 10.77 -14.89 1.86
C PHE A 62 11.40 -15.64 0.69
N THR A 63 12.14 -16.70 0.98
CA THR A 63 12.76 -17.57 -0.01
C THR A 63 11.73 -18.40 -0.77
N ASN A 64 12.20 -19.17 -1.74
CA ASN A 64 11.38 -20.17 -2.43
C ASN A 64 10.81 -21.23 -1.47
N ASP A 65 11.54 -21.55 -0.42
CA ASP A 65 11.14 -22.48 0.65
C ASP A 65 10.32 -21.80 1.74
N ARG A 66 9.89 -20.53 1.53
CA ARG A 66 9.05 -19.75 2.42
C ARG A 66 9.68 -19.39 3.77
N LYS A 67 11.01 -19.50 3.86
CA LYS A 67 11.76 -19.06 5.03
C LYS A 67 12.07 -17.59 4.94
N LYS A 68 12.19 -16.91 6.09
CA LYS A 68 12.69 -15.54 6.16
C LYS A 68 14.22 -15.59 6.18
N GLU A 69 14.85 -14.96 5.20
CA GLU A 69 16.30 -14.87 5.10
C GLU A 69 16.73 -13.44 4.85
N TYR A 70 17.89 -13.08 5.31
CA TYR A 70 18.51 -11.78 5.01
C TYR A 70 18.95 -11.74 3.56
N PHE A 71 18.96 -10.56 2.98
CA PHE A 71 19.61 -10.37 1.70
C PHE A 71 21.08 -10.74 1.79
N LEU A 72 21.61 -11.29 0.70
CA LEU A 72 23.02 -11.61 0.61
C LEU A 72 23.89 -10.36 0.79
N ASN A 73 25.06 -10.54 1.40
CA ASN A 73 26.07 -9.50 1.56
C ASN A 73 25.57 -8.24 2.30
N SER A 74 24.78 -8.41 3.35
CA SER A 74 24.27 -7.29 4.16
C SER A 74 23.55 -6.20 3.34
N ALA A 75 22.98 -6.55 2.20
CA ALA A 75 22.19 -5.65 1.39
C ALA A 75 20.92 -5.24 2.14
N TRP A 76 20.52 -3.99 2.00
CA TRP A 76 19.26 -3.47 2.53
C TRP A 76 18.68 -2.40 1.61
N ALA A 77 17.40 -2.16 1.72
CA ALA A 77 16.74 -1.09 1.02
C ALA A 77 15.77 -0.36 1.96
N THR A 78 15.59 0.93 1.78
CA THR A 78 14.43 1.63 2.33
C THR A 78 13.32 1.63 1.27
N ASN A 79 12.11 1.40 1.73
CA ASN A 79 10.92 1.58 0.91
C ASN A 79 10.06 2.63 1.63
N GLY A 80 9.86 3.75 0.97
CA GLY A 80 9.12 4.84 1.57
C GLY A 80 8.58 5.80 0.53
N GLY A 81 7.69 6.68 0.97
CA GLY A 81 7.14 7.71 0.11
C GLY A 81 5.90 8.36 0.69
N PHE A 82 5.40 9.29 -0.11
CA PHE A 82 4.17 10.03 0.14
C PHE A 82 3.19 9.70 -0.98
N ASN A 83 1.94 9.53 -0.65
CA ASN A 83 0.89 9.42 -1.64
C ASN A 83 -0.19 10.46 -1.34
N PHE A 84 -0.32 11.46 -2.21
CA PHE A 84 -1.36 12.47 -2.12
C PHE A 84 -2.63 11.95 -2.77
N ILE A 85 -3.74 11.96 -2.02
CA ILE A 85 -5.02 11.40 -2.45
C ILE A 85 -6.06 12.52 -2.46
N PHE A 86 -6.76 12.62 -3.57
CA PHE A 86 -7.84 13.58 -3.79
C PHE A 86 -9.10 12.81 -4.20
N GLN A 87 -10.21 13.02 -3.49
CA GLN A 87 -11.46 12.31 -3.70
C GLN A 87 -12.60 13.30 -3.81
N TYR A 88 -13.53 13.04 -4.72
CA TYR A 88 -14.73 13.87 -4.90
C TYR A 88 -15.97 13.02 -5.09
N GLY A 89 -17.03 13.33 -4.33
CA GLY A 89 -18.34 12.71 -4.46
C GLY A 89 -19.14 13.37 -5.58
N ILE A 90 -19.30 12.68 -6.71
CA ILE A 90 -20.11 13.16 -7.84
C ILE A 90 -21.60 13.01 -7.51
N THR A 91 -21.97 11.87 -6.95
CA THR A 91 -23.29 11.59 -6.38
C THR A 91 -23.11 10.91 -5.03
N ASP A 92 -24.19 10.65 -4.30
CA ASP A 92 -24.11 9.91 -3.02
C ASP A 92 -23.62 8.46 -3.18
N ARG A 93 -23.52 7.96 -4.43
CA ARG A 93 -23.06 6.60 -4.74
C ARG A 93 -21.85 6.56 -5.66
N LEU A 94 -21.48 7.67 -6.27
CA LEU A 94 -20.38 7.73 -7.24
C LEU A 94 -19.30 8.70 -6.77
N GLN A 95 -18.09 8.19 -6.65
CA GLN A 95 -16.90 8.93 -6.26
C GLN A 95 -15.80 8.75 -7.30
N VAL A 96 -15.05 9.80 -7.55
CA VAL A 96 -13.77 9.75 -8.27
C VAL A 96 -12.63 10.05 -7.32
N GLU A 97 -11.47 9.49 -7.65
CA GLU A 97 -10.25 9.65 -6.86
C GLU A 97 -9.04 9.79 -7.77
N ALA A 98 -8.13 10.68 -7.42
CA ALA A 98 -6.80 10.79 -8.01
C ALA A 98 -5.77 10.54 -6.89
N SER A 99 -4.73 9.80 -7.21
CA SER A 99 -3.64 9.45 -6.31
C SER A 99 -2.32 9.73 -6.98
N ILE A 100 -1.49 10.54 -6.31
CA ILE A 100 -0.21 11.05 -6.82
C ILE A 100 0.89 10.61 -5.86
N PRO A 101 1.55 9.47 -6.12
CA PRO A 101 2.60 8.97 -5.25
C PRO A 101 3.95 9.59 -5.57
N PHE A 102 4.71 9.86 -4.52
CA PHE A 102 6.09 10.28 -4.58
C PHE A 102 6.94 9.27 -3.80
N SER A 103 7.85 8.61 -4.50
CA SER A 103 8.68 7.54 -3.93
C SER A 103 10.01 8.08 -3.43
N LEU A 104 10.46 7.53 -2.30
CA LEU A 104 11.76 7.74 -1.72
C LEU A 104 12.39 6.37 -1.46
N GLY A 105 13.55 6.11 -2.03
CA GLY A 105 14.23 4.83 -1.83
C GLY A 105 15.74 5.01 -1.74
N ILE A 106 16.34 4.25 -0.85
CA ILE A 106 17.77 4.06 -0.79
C ILE A 106 18.01 2.56 -0.81
N ARG A 107 18.86 2.11 -1.69
CA ARG A 107 19.29 0.71 -1.77
C ARG A 107 20.79 0.64 -1.61
N GLN A 108 21.25 -0.09 -0.60
CA GLN A 108 22.63 -0.48 -0.46
C GLN A 108 22.77 -1.94 -0.88
N SER A 109 23.76 -2.23 -1.68
CA SER A 109 24.08 -3.58 -2.11
C SER A 109 25.57 -3.76 -2.07
N GLU A 110 26.00 -4.96 -1.70
CA GLU A 110 27.38 -5.39 -1.80
C GLU A 110 27.46 -6.50 -2.83
N SER A 111 28.43 -6.42 -3.71
CA SER A 111 28.71 -7.46 -4.70
C SER A 111 30.12 -7.99 -4.48
N ARG A 112 30.28 -9.30 -4.62
CA ARG A 112 31.58 -9.94 -4.58
C ARG A 112 31.93 -10.42 -5.98
N ILE A 113 33.00 -9.88 -6.53
CA ILE A 113 33.49 -10.27 -7.84
C ILE A 113 34.80 -11.01 -7.62
N TYR A 114 34.84 -12.28 -8.06
CA TYR A 114 36.10 -13.02 -8.15
C TYR A 114 36.86 -12.55 -9.38
N VAL A 115 38.09 -12.10 -9.17
CA VAL A 115 39.00 -11.63 -10.23
C VAL A 115 40.04 -12.72 -10.50
N PRO A 116 39.87 -13.56 -11.53
CA PRO A 116 40.73 -14.70 -11.76
C PRO A 116 42.22 -14.34 -12.00
N SER A 117 42.48 -13.16 -12.58
CA SER A 117 43.83 -12.69 -12.87
C SER A 117 44.70 -12.44 -11.64
N VAL A 118 44.09 -12.26 -10.46
CA VAL A 118 44.81 -12.00 -9.19
C VAL A 118 44.36 -12.95 -8.08
N ASP A 119 43.58 -13.98 -8.44
CA ASP A 119 43.02 -14.97 -7.49
C ASP A 119 42.43 -14.34 -6.21
N THR A 120 41.73 -13.25 -6.39
CA THR A 120 41.22 -12.44 -5.30
C THR A 120 39.74 -12.13 -5.49
N THR A 121 38.99 -12.13 -4.39
CA THR A 121 37.62 -11.65 -4.37
C THR A 121 37.60 -10.18 -3.96
N VAL A 122 37.07 -9.34 -4.82
CA VAL A 122 36.91 -7.91 -4.54
C VAL A 122 35.46 -7.66 -4.11
N ASN A 123 35.31 -7.02 -2.95
CA ASN A 123 34.01 -6.59 -2.45
C ASN A 123 33.71 -5.18 -2.96
N TYR A 124 32.58 -5.03 -3.64
CA TYR A 124 32.06 -3.71 -4.05
C TYR A 124 30.84 -3.40 -3.21
N SER A 125 30.84 -2.25 -2.56
CA SER A 125 29.65 -1.67 -1.92
C SER A 125 29.18 -0.48 -2.73
N PHE A 126 27.88 -0.42 -3.06
CA PHE A 126 27.32 0.72 -3.75
C PHE A 126 25.96 1.09 -3.16
N THR A 127 25.63 2.38 -3.25
CA THR A 127 24.37 2.93 -2.76
C THR A 127 23.65 3.62 -3.89
N LEU A 128 22.46 3.15 -4.22
CA LEU A 128 21.57 3.77 -5.19
C LEU A 128 20.46 4.54 -4.46
N LYS A 129 20.20 5.76 -4.91
CA LYS A 129 19.14 6.62 -4.37
C LYS A 129 18.10 6.87 -5.44
N SER A 130 16.85 6.53 -5.16
CA SER A 130 15.71 6.82 -6.03
C SER A 130 14.77 7.79 -5.32
N ASN A 131 14.36 8.84 -6.01
CA ASN A 131 13.34 9.77 -5.53
C ASN A 131 12.63 10.40 -6.72
N GLY A 132 11.36 10.67 -6.57
CA GLY A 132 10.58 11.35 -7.59
C GLY A 132 9.12 10.93 -7.63
N LEU A 133 8.40 11.55 -8.54
CA LEU A 133 7.02 11.22 -8.85
C LEU A 133 6.96 9.78 -9.40
N SER A 134 6.09 8.97 -8.82
CA SER A 134 5.79 7.63 -9.31
C SER A 134 4.56 7.63 -10.23
N ASP A 135 4.01 6.47 -10.53
CA ASP A 135 2.87 6.35 -11.44
C ASP A 135 1.59 6.80 -10.74
N CYS A 136 0.81 7.66 -11.39
CA CYS A 136 -0.43 8.20 -10.87
C CYS A 136 -1.60 7.24 -11.08
N TYR A 137 -2.60 7.30 -10.17
CA TYR A 137 -3.78 6.46 -10.22
C TYR A 137 -5.04 7.31 -10.32
N PHE A 138 -6.01 6.83 -11.12
CA PHE A 138 -7.35 7.40 -11.22
C PHE A 138 -8.35 6.29 -10.93
N THR A 139 -9.19 6.50 -9.92
CA THR A 139 -10.14 5.50 -9.46
C THR A 139 -11.56 6.05 -9.55
N VAL A 140 -12.47 5.22 -10.01
CA VAL A 140 -13.92 5.43 -9.93
C VAL A 140 -14.49 4.40 -8.98
N LYS A 141 -15.28 4.84 -7.99
CA LYS A 141 -15.96 3.97 -7.02
C LYS A 141 -17.46 4.16 -7.12
N TYR A 142 -18.20 3.07 -7.18
CA TYR A 142 -19.65 3.07 -7.19
C TYR A 142 -20.20 2.19 -6.07
N GLN A 143 -21.09 2.75 -5.25
CA GLN A 143 -21.75 2.05 -4.17
C GLN A 143 -22.95 1.27 -4.72
N ILE A 144 -22.76 -0.04 -4.90
CA ILE A 144 -23.74 -0.97 -5.49
C ILE A 144 -24.88 -1.19 -4.49
N ILE A 145 -24.53 -1.48 -3.23
CA ILE A 145 -25.47 -1.69 -2.13
C ILE A 145 -25.20 -0.64 -1.06
N ASP A 146 -26.23 0.04 -0.63
CA ASP A 146 -26.25 0.96 0.51
C ASP A 146 -27.47 0.63 1.36
N ASN A 147 -27.29 -0.26 2.32
CA ASN A 147 -28.35 -0.60 3.26
C ASN A 147 -28.10 0.15 4.57
N LYS A 148 -28.65 1.36 4.66
CA LYS A 148 -28.51 2.23 5.83
C LYS A 148 -29.01 1.61 7.13
N PRO A 149 -30.19 0.94 7.18
CA PRO A 149 -30.64 0.31 8.42
C PRO A 149 -29.69 -0.72 8.99
N SER A 150 -28.98 -1.47 8.15
CA SER A 150 -28.01 -2.49 8.56
C SER A 150 -26.55 -2.02 8.53
N ASN A 151 -26.31 -0.76 8.16
CA ASN A 151 -24.96 -0.22 7.94
C ASN A 151 -24.09 -1.13 7.06
N THR A 152 -24.72 -1.74 6.05
CA THR A 152 -24.05 -2.67 5.13
C THR A 152 -23.89 -2.00 3.77
N SER A 153 -22.71 -2.08 3.21
CA SER A 153 -22.41 -1.54 1.89
C SER A 153 -21.58 -2.49 1.05
N LEU A 154 -21.84 -2.48 -0.26
CA LEU A 154 -21.00 -3.11 -1.27
C LEU A 154 -20.58 -2.03 -2.28
N THR A 155 -19.29 -1.87 -2.50
CA THR A 155 -18.73 -0.88 -3.42
C THR A 155 -17.90 -1.58 -4.48
N GLY A 156 -18.17 -1.27 -5.74
CA GLY A 156 -17.31 -1.62 -6.87
C GLY A 156 -16.33 -0.49 -7.15
N SER A 157 -15.13 -0.83 -7.60
CA SER A 157 -14.14 0.15 -8.03
C SER A 157 -13.46 -0.28 -9.32
N MET A 158 -13.13 0.72 -10.14
CA MET A 158 -12.25 0.59 -11.30
C MET A 158 -11.16 1.64 -11.19
N GLU A 159 -9.92 1.25 -11.43
CA GLU A 159 -8.76 2.13 -11.34
C GLU A 159 -7.85 1.95 -12.54
N ILE A 160 -7.26 3.02 -12.99
CA ILE A 160 -6.22 3.03 -14.02
C ILE A 160 -4.96 3.65 -13.42
N MET A 161 -3.85 2.94 -13.51
CA MET A 161 -2.51 3.45 -13.24
C MET A 161 -1.92 3.96 -14.56
N ALA A 162 -1.54 5.23 -14.59
CA ALA A 162 -0.85 5.86 -15.71
C ALA A 162 0.67 5.89 -15.43
N PRO A 163 1.53 5.53 -16.39
CA PRO A 163 2.98 5.50 -16.22
C PRO A 163 3.57 6.91 -16.28
N THR A 164 3.26 7.74 -15.30
CA THR A 164 3.74 9.13 -15.19
C THR A 164 5.10 9.25 -14.51
N GLY A 165 5.51 8.21 -13.80
CA GLY A 165 6.79 8.15 -13.12
C GLY A 165 7.96 7.94 -14.08
N GLN A 166 9.16 8.29 -13.62
CA GLN A 166 10.38 8.02 -14.35
C GLN A 166 10.59 6.50 -14.48
N LYS A 167 10.49 5.96 -15.69
CA LYS A 167 10.56 4.52 -15.99
C LYS A 167 11.96 3.99 -16.30
N ASN A 168 12.90 4.86 -16.65
CA ASN A 168 14.25 4.46 -17.02
C ASN A 168 15.26 4.97 -16.00
N PRO A 169 16.41 4.28 -15.81
CA PRO A 169 17.52 4.81 -15.04
C PRO A 169 18.00 6.16 -15.62
N THR A 170 18.41 7.07 -14.77
CA THR A 170 19.02 8.35 -15.17
C THR A 170 20.32 8.58 -14.42
N GLU A 171 21.05 9.63 -14.79
CA GLU A 171 22.34 10.00 -14.19
C GLU A 171 23.32 8.82 -14.21
N ILE A 172 23.29 8.05 -15.31
CA ILE A 172 24.09 6.82 -15.43
C ILE A 172 25.56 7.19 -15.63
N LYS A 173 26.39 6.89 -14.64
CA LYS A 173 27.85 7.01 -14.70
C LYS A 173 28.52 5.65 -14.83
N SER A 174 27.94 4.62 -14.19
CA SER A 174 28.36 3.22 -14.27
C SER A 174 27.18 2.30 -13.95
N GLU A 175 27.39 0.99 -14.01
CA GLU A 175 26.39 -0.03 -13.60
C GLU A 175 26.04 0.06 -12.11
N THR A 176 26.89 0.65 -11.29
CA THR A 176 26.74 0.81 -9.84
C THR A 176 26.53 2.25 -9.39
N ASP A 177 26.57 3.23 -10.31
CA ASP A 177 26.33 4.64 -10.05
C ASP A 177 25.33 5.21 -11.07
N PHE A 178 24.06 5.08 -10.74
CA PHE A 178 22.92 5.61 -11.48
C PHE A 178 21.73 5.89 -10.56
N LYS A 179 20.79 6.66 -11.04
CA LYS A 179 19.52 6.91 -10.34
C LYS A 179 18.47 5.89 -10.82
N PRO A 180 18.00 4.96 -9.94
CA PRO A 180 16.99 3.98 -10.28
C PRO A 180 15.64 4.62 -10.67
N PRO A 181 14.87 3.96 -11.53
CA PRO A 181 13.51 4.42 -11.86
C PRO A 181 12.58 4.34 -10.65
N VAL A 182 11.58 5.21 -10.61
CA VAL A 182 10.51 5.24 -9.60
C VAL A 182 9.14 4.88 -10.17
N GLY A 183 9.00 4.88 -11.50
CA GLY A 183 7.80 4.46 -12.23
C GLY A 183 7.94 3.07 -12.82
N ASN A 184 6.80 2.42 -13.04
CA ASN A 184 6.73 1.06 -13.57
C ASN A 184 6.91 0.99 -15.09
N GLY A 185 6.56 2.06 -15.78
CA GLY A 185 6.70 2.18 -17.23
C GLY A 185 5.62 1.46 -18.03
N CYS A 186 4.56 0.98 -17.40
CA CYS A 186 3.41 0.37 -18.04
C CYS A 186 2.09 0.87 -17.42
N PHE A 187 1.01 0.79 -18.19
CA PHE A 187 -0.34 0.98 -17.66
C PHE A 187 -0.78 -0.23 -16.83
N ALA A 188 -1.66 0.01 -15.86
CA ALA A 188 -2.40 -1.08 -15.23
C ALA A 188 -3.87 -0.69 -15.09
N ALA A 189 -4.75 -1.69 -15.08
CA ALA A 189 -6.16 -1.52 -14.78
C ALA A 189 -6.54 -2.43 -13.61
N THR A 190 -7.19 -1.85 -12.62
CA THR A 190 -7.70 -2.58 -11.45
C THR A 190 -9.21 -2.62 -11.49
N ALA A 191 -9.78 -3.78 -11.18
CA ALA A 191 -11.20 -3.93 -10.87
C ALA A 191 -11.33 -4.57 -9.49
N GLY A 192 -12.27 -4.09 -8.68
CA GLY A 192 -12.42 -4.61 -7.34
C GLY A 192 -13.79 -4.43 -6.72
N LEU A 193 -14.01 -5.20 -5.68
CA LEU A 193 -15.19 -5.16 -4.83
C LEU A 193 -14.77 -5.01 -3.38
N ARG A 194 -15.52 -4.21 -2.65
CA ARG A 194 -15.35 -4.05 -1.21
C ARG A 194 -16.70 -4.15 -0.52
N PHE A 195 -16.79 -5.08 0.41
CA PHE A 195 -17.91 -5.21 1.34
C PHE A 195 -17.56 -4.55 2.66
N ARG A 196 -18.53 -3.89 3.31
CA ARG A 196 -18.39 -3.34 4.66
C ARG A 196 -19.69 -3.48 5.41
N LYS A 197 -19.60 -3.86 6.69
CA LYS A 197 -20.70 -3.86 7.66
C LYS A 197 -20.22 -3.24 8.97
N ILE A 198 -20.98 -2.28 9.50
CA ILE A 198 -20.71 -1.68 10.80
C ILE A 198 -21.89 -1.99 11.70
N GLN A 199 -21.60 -2.67 12.80
CA GLN A 199 -22.56 -2.98 13.86
C GLN A 199 -21.85 -2.65 15.18
N TYR A 200 -22.09 -1.44 15.67
CA TYR A 200 -21.41 -0.95 16.86
C TYR A 200 -21.45 -1.97 18.00
N PRO A 201 -20.34 -2.25 18.72
CA PRO A 201 -19.02 -1.61 18.55
C PRO A 201 -18.11 -2.27 17.49
N TYR A 202 -18.64 -3.15 16.67
CA TYR A 202 -17.84 -3.92 15.70
C TYR A 202 -17.95 -3.37 14.29
N SER A 203 -16.87 -3.48 13.54
CA SER A 203 -16.85 -3.26 12.10
C SER A 203 -16.21 -4.44 11.40
N TYR A 204 -16.74 -4.76 10.24
CA TYR A 204 -16.23 -5.81 9.37
C TYR A 204 -16.12 -5.29 7.96
N SER A 205 -15.01 -5.58 7.28
CA SER A 205 -14.91 -5.36 5.84
C SER A 205 -14.07 -6.43 5.17
N SER A 206 -14.38 -6.69 3.90
CA SER A 206 -13.56 -7.54 3.05
C SER A 206 -13.44 -6.91 1.68
N TYR A 207 -12.36 -7.24 0.96
CA TYR A 207 -12.15 -6.76 -0.39
C TYR A 207 -11.47 -7.81 -1.25
N LEU A 208 -11.65 -7.64 -2.56
CA LEU A 208 -10.97 -8.41 -3.59
C LEU A 208 -10.68 -7.46 -4.76
N TYR A 209 -9.42 -7.36 -5.15
CA TYR A 209 -8.94 -6.59 -6.29
C TYR A 209 -8.20 -7.49 -7.26
N TYR A 210 -8.46 -7.30 -8.54
CA TYR A 210 -7.67 -7.87 -9.62
C TYR A 210 -7.02 -6.74 -10.41
N ILE A 211 -5.70 -6.79 -10.58
CA ILE A 211 -4.89 -5.79 -11.25
C ILE A 211 -4.30 -6.43 -12.50
N TYR A 212 -4.73 -5.95 -13.65
CA TYR A 212 -4.18 -6.33 -14.94
C TYR A 212 -3.08 -5.36 -15.33
N GLN A 213 -1.89 -5.89 -15.61
CA GLN A 213 -0.75 -5.14 -16.08
C GLN A 213 -0.67 -5.19 -17.61
N PHE A 214 -0.61 -4.02 -18.25
CA PHE A 214 -0.39 -3.94 -19.69
C PHE A 214 1.10 -4.06 -20.02
N PRO A 215 1.47 -4.51 -21.21
CA PRO A 215 2.86 -4.47 -21.67
C PRO A 215 3.39 -3.02 -21.68
N GLY A 216 4.65 -2.87 -21.37
CA GLY A 216 5.37 -1.61 -21.42
C GLY A 216 6.78 -1.81 -21.94
N SER A 217 7.59 -0.77 -21.85
CA SER A 217 9.01 -0.84 -22.19
C SER A 217 9.84 -0.01 -21.23
N LYS A 218 10.95 -0.54 -20.78
CA LYS A 218 11.91 0.18 -19.94
C LYS A 218 13.33 -0.32 -20.18
N ILE A 219 14.31 0.48 -19.80
CA ILE A 219 15.71 0.06 -19.76
C ILE A 219 15.90 -0.78 -18.51
N MET A 220 16.16 -2.07 -18.70
CA MET A 220 16.38 -3.03 -17.62
C MET A 220 17.84 -3.01 -17.15
N ASP A 221 18.78 -2.86 -18.08
CA ASP A 221 20.21 -2.77 -17.83
C ASP A 221 20.71 -1.36 -18.16
N PRO A 222 21.19 -0.60 -17.15
CA PRO A 222 21.76 0.73 -17.37
C PRO A 222 22.96 0.75 -18.33
N ALA A 223 23.73 -0.34 -18.44
CA ALA A 223 24.88 -0.44 -19.32
C ALA A 223 24.46 -0.53 -20.80
N ASP A 224 23.44 -1.32 -21.09
CA ASP A 224 22.95 -1.58 -22.44
C ASP A 224 22.17 -0.40 -23.04
N LYS A 225 21.55 0.43 -22.20
CA LYS A 225 20.69 1.57 -22.57
C LYS A 225 19.57 1.21 -23.54
N LYS A 226 19.32 -0.08 -23.78
CA LYS A 226 18.30 -0.59 -24.68
C LYS A 226 16.99 -0.79 -23.95
N ALA A 227 15.92 -0.27 -24.53
CA ALA A 227 14.58 -0.53 -24.02
C ALA A 227 14.16 -1.96 -24.33
N THR A 228 13.74 -2.69 -23.30
CA THR A 228 13.26 -4.06 -23.38
C THR A 228 11.75 -4.07 -23.19
N SER A 229 11.03 -4.87 -23.96
CA SER A 229 9.61 -5.13 -23.74
C SER A 229 9.43 -5.88 -22.42
N PHE A 230 8.48 -5.40 -21.65
CA PHE A 230 8.30 -5.88 -20.29
C PHE A 230 6.82 -5.85 -19.91
N LYS A 231 6.40 -6.87 -19.20
CA LYS A 231 5.06 -6.94 -18.60
C LYS A 231 5.18 -7.48 -17.19
N ASP A 232 4.79 -6.67 -16.20
CA ASP A 232 4.63 -7.13 -14.83
C ASP A 232 3.55 -8.21 -14.75
N GLY A 233 3.70 -9.14 -13.81
CA GLY A 233 2.67 -10.12 -13.53
C GLY A 233 1.37 -9.45 -13.07
N ASN A 234 0.23 -10.03 -13.45
CA ASN A 234 -1.07 -9.58 -12.93
C ASN A 234 -1.16 -9.90 -11.44
N HIS A 235 -1.86 -9.04 -10.69
CA HIS A 235 -1.96 -9.14 -9.24
C HIS A 235 -3.37 -9.50 -8.79
N ILE A 236 -3.46 -10.22 -7.67
CA ILE A 236 -4.67 -10.37 -6.87
C ILE A 236 -4.34 -9.86 -5.48
N ASP A 237 -5.17 -8.99 -4.94
CA ASP A 237 -5.09 -8.50 -3.57
C ASP A 237 -6.46 -8.70 -2.92
N ALA A 238 -6.49 -9.45 -1.83
CA ALA A 238 -7.70 -9.75 -1.09
C ALA A 238 -7.45 -9.62 0.40
N GLY A 239 -8.44 -9.13 1.15
CA GLY A 239 -8.28 -8.98 2.58
C GLY A 239 -9.59 -9.01 3.34
N ILE A 240 -9.46 -9.31 4.62
CA ILE A 240 -10.52 -9.28 5.62
C ILE A 240 -10.05 -8.38 6.75
N ASN A 241 -10.89 -7.44 7.13
CA ASN A 241 -10.63 -6.52 8.22
C ASN A 241 -11.72 -6.66 9.27
N PHE A 242 -11.32 -6.77 10.51
CA PHE A 242 -12.18 -6.71 11.68
C PHE A 242 -11.76 -5.56 12.57
N GLY A 243 -12.71 -4.73 12.98
CA GLY A 243 -12.47 -3.57 13.81
C GLY A 243 -13.35 -3.52 15.05
N ILE A 244 -12.82 -2.91 16.10
CA ILE A 244 -13.54 -2.54 17.32
C ILE A 244 -13.57 -1.02 17.37
N LEU A 245 -14.77 -0.46 17.40
CA LEU A 245 -15.04 0.95 17.57
C LEU A 245 -15.06 1.23 19.08
N LEU A 246 -14.02 1.85 19.60
CA LEU A 246 -13.95 2.25 21.01
C LEU A 246 -14.97 3.36 21.32
N ASN A 247 -15.19 4.24 20.34
CA ASN A 247 -16.26 5.22 20.30
C ASN A 247 -16.45 5.66 18.83
N GLU A 248 -17.27 6.66 18.57
CA GLU A 248 -17.50 7.18 17.21
C GLU A 248 -16.28 7.84 16.55
N TRP A 249 -15.22 8.12 17.32
CA TRP A 249 -14.01 8.82 16.89
C TRP A 249 -12.77 7.93 16.80
N ILE A 250 -12.79 6.79 17.51
CA ILE A 250 -11.60 5.93 17.66
C ILE A 250 -11.96 4.49 17.29
N ALA A 251 -11.16 3.91 16.42
CA ALA A 251 -11.25 2.51 16.05
C ALA A 251 -9.89 1.83 16.08
N LEU A 252 -9.89 0.58 16.53
CA LEU A 252 -8.81 -0.37 16.35
C LEU A 252 -9.25 -1.38 15.29
N THR A 253 -8.48 -1.54 14.23
CA THR A 253 -8.81 -2.50 13.18
C THR A 253 -7.64 -3.43 12.93
N ASN A 254 -7.97 -4.64 12.53
CA ASN A 254 -7.00 -5.70 12.26
C ASN A 254 -7.33 -6.29 10.90
N GLU A 255 -6.40 -6.21 9.98
CA GLU A 255 -6.54 -6.71 8.63
C GLU A 255 -5.60 -7.90 8.41
N VAL A 256 -6.13 -8.95 7.78
CA VAL A 256 -5.32 -10.00 7.18
C VAL A 256 -5.52 -9.90 5.67
N ASN A 257 -4.44 -9.75 4.94
CA ASN A 257 -4.47 -9.68 3.49
C ASN A 257 -3.60 -10.76 2.85
N ILE A 258 -3.98 -11.10 1.62
CA ILE A 258 -3.26 -12.02 0.74
C ILE A 258 -2.97 -11.26 -0.54
N TYR A 259 -1.69 -11.18 -0.87
CA TYR A 259 -1.20 -10.64 -2.12
C TYR A 259 -0.63 -11.77 -2.95
N TYR A 260 -0.99 -11.82 -4.24
CA TYR A 260 -0.47 -12.78 -5.21
C TYR A 260 -0.14 -12.05 -6.51
N ARG A 261 1.00 -12.35 -7.11
CA ARG A 261 1.40 -11.84 -8.43
C ARG A 261 1.81 -12.99 -9.34
N SER A 262 1.30 -13.01 -10.57
CA SER A 262 1.76 -13.95 -11.59
C SER A 262 3.19 -13.59 -12.01
N LYS A 263 3.84 -14.48 -12.74
CA LYS A 263 5.20 -14.26 -13.23
C LYS A 263 5.27 -13.10 -14.22
N ASP A 264 6.35 -12.34 -14.14
CA ASP A 264 6.68 -11.28 -15.08
C ASP A 264 7.09 -11.87 -16.43
N LYS A 265 6.96 -11.07 -17.50
CA LYS A 265 7.43 -11.42 -18.84
C LYS A 265 8.42 -10.35 -19.32
N ILE A 266 9.48 -10.82 -19.95
CA ILE A 266 10.51 -10.02 -20.62
C ILE A 266 10.57 -10.48 -22.06
N ASP A 267 10.38 -9.59 -23.04
CA ASP A 267 10.27 -9.90 -24.46
C ASP A 267 9.28 -11.06 -24.74
N ASP A 268 8.10 -10.97 -24.10
CA ASP A 268 7.00 -11.96 -24.13
C ASP A 268 7.34 -13.35 -23.58
N LYS A 269 8.54 -13.53 -23.02
CA LYS A 269 8.98 -14.79 -22.42
C LYS A 269 8.99 -14.69 -20.90
N ILE A 270 8.66 -15.79 -20.24
CA ILE A 270 8.82 -15.93 -18.80
C ILE A 270 10.27 -16.32 -18.54
N PRO A 271 11.06 -15.54 -17.76
CA PRO A 271 12.41 -15.93 -17.35
C PRO A 271 12.41 -17.29 -16.65
N VAL A 272 13.47 -18.08 -16.87
CA VAL A 272 13.58 -19.47 -16.35
C VAL A 272 13.47 -19.51 -14.83
N ASP A 273 14.05 -18.53 -14.15
CA ASP A 273 14.10 -18.37 -12.70
C ASP A 273 12.99 -17.46 -12.15
N ALA A 274 12.01 -17.08 -12.99
CA ALA A 274 10.91 -16.23 -12.56
C ALA A 274 10.11 -16.89 -11.44
N ILE A 275 10.00 -16.16 -10.34
CA ILE A 275 9.22 -16.54 -9.15
C ILE A 275 7.78 -16.07 -9.31
N THR A 276 6.84 -16.75 -8.69
CA THR A 276 5.48 -16.29 -8.47
C THR A 276 5.41 -15.70 -7.06
N PRO A 277 5.49 -14.36 -6.90
CA PRO A 277 5.48 -13.75 -5.57
C PRO A 277 4.11 -13.81 -4.95
N TRP A 278 4.06 -14.10 -3.66
CA TRP A 278 2.85 -13.98 -2.86
C TRP A 278 3.19 -13.76 -1.38
N ALA A 279 2.29 -13.15 -0.64
CA ALA A 279 2.44 -12.97 0.80
C ALA A 279 1.10 -12.97 1.51
N ILE A 280 1.10 -13.42 2.77
CA ILE A 280 0.06 -13.19 3.75
C ILE A 280 0.60 -12.19 4.75
N SER A 281 -0.12 -11.11 5.00
CA SER A 281 0.29 -10.07 5.94
C SER A 281 -0.81 -9.79 6.95
N TYR A 282 -0.40 -9.35 8.13
CA TYR A 282 -1.27 -8.86 9.18
C TYR A 282 -1.01 -7.37 9.37
N GLU A 283 -2.08 -6.58 9.44
CA GLU A 283 -1.99 -5.13 9.56
C GLU A 283 -2.91 -4.63 10.68
N PRO A 284 -2.41 -4.50 11.92
CA PRO A 284 -3.08 -3.74 12.97
C PRO A 284 -3.08 -2.26 12.61
N ARG A 285 -4.23 -1.61 12.79
CA ARG A 285 -4.41 -0.20 12.47
C ARG A 285 -5.17 0.51 13.59
N PHE A 286 -4.67 1.67 13.95
CA PHE A 286 -5.37 2.63 14.81
C PHE A 286 -5.91 3.76 13.94
N VAL A 287 -7.18 4.11 14.13
CA VAL A 287 -7.83 5.19 13.39
C VAL A 287 -8.45 6.16 14.39
N PHE A 288 -8.16 7.42 14.18
CA PHE A 288 -8.70 8.51 14.96
C PHE A 288 -9.32 9.53 14.01
N GLN A 289 -10.58 9.95 14.31
CA GLN A 289 -11.29 10.91 13.49
C GLN A 289 -11.91 11.98 14.38
N ILE A 290 -11.60 13.24 14.14
CA ILE A 290 -12.25 14.37 14.78
C ILE A 290 -12.91 15.22 13.70
N LYS A 291 -14.23 15.33 13.75
CA LYS A 291 -15.00 16.12 12.77
C LYS A 291 -14.64 15.68 11.34
N ARG A 292 -13.95 16.55 10.61
CA ARG A 292 -13.56 16.35 9.21
C ARG A 292 -12.13 15.85 9.05
N PHE A 293 -11.38 15.71 10.15
CA PHE A 293 -9.98 15.30 10.13
C PHE A 293 -9.84 13.86 10.61
N ARG A 294 -9.08 13.06 9.87
CA ARG A 294 -8.80 11.65 10.15
C ARG A 294 -7.31 11.39 10.14
N ILE A 295 -6.84 10.70 11.16
CA ILE A 295 -5.48 10.14 11.23
C ILE A 295 -5.60 8.63 11.39
N GLY A 296 -4.75 7.88 10.70
CA GLY A 296 -4.62 6.44 10.86
C GLY A 296 -3.16 6.04 10.89
N GLU A 297 -2.82 5.14 11.81
CA GLU A 297 -1.51 4.50 11.88
C GLU A 297 -1.68 3.00 11.68
N ALA A 298 -0.83 2.41 10.86
CA ALA A 298 -0.83 0.98 10.60
C ALA A 298 0.61 0.44 10.53
N VAL A 299 0.75 -0.84 10.84
CA VAL A 299 2.00 -1.57 10.62
C VAL A 299 1.66 -2.83 9.85
N ARG A 300 2.06 -2.90 8.60
CA ARG A 300 1.90 -4.13 7.80
C ARG A 300 3.04 -5.08 8.10
N ILE A 301 2.72 -6.23 8.65
CA ILE A 301 3.65 -7.27 9.09
C ILE A 301 3.50 -8.48 8.17
N PRO A 302 4.46 -8.74 7.27
CA PRO A 302 4.45 -9.96 6.48
C PRO A 302 4.65 -11.19 7.37
N LEU A 303 3.66 -12.08 7.38
CA LEU A 303 3.67 -13.28 8.20
C LEU A 303 4.32 -14.45 7.46
N TYR A 304 3.93 -14.61 6.20
CA TYR A 304 4.30 -15.77 5.38
C TYR A 304 4.25 -15.41 3.90
N GLY A 305 5.14 -16.01 3.08
CA GLY A 305 5.18 -15.65 1.67
C GLY A 305 6.27 -16.35 0.88
N LYS A 306 6.44 -15.90 -0.36
CA LYS A 306 7.47 -16.33 -1.29
C LYS A 306 7.85 -15.17 -2.22
N GLY A 307 9.14 -14.89 -2.38
CA GLY A 307 9.62 -13.86 -3.30
C GLY A 307 9.17 -12.44 -2.97
N MET A 308 8.86 -12.17 -1.70
CA MET A 308 8.39 -10.87 -1.20
C MET A 308 9.24 -10.43 0.00
N SER A 309 9.23 -9.11 0.28
CA SER A 309 9.82 -8.59 1.52
C SER A 309 9.17 -9.25 2.75
N ALA A 310 10.01 -9.57 3.74
CA ALA A 310 9.59 -10.16 5.02
C ALA A 310 9.62 -9.15 6.19
N ASP A 311 9.92 -7.88 5.91
CA ASP A 311 10.01 -6.82 6.88
C ASP A 311 8.75 -5.99 7.02
N PRO A 312 8.51 -5.40 8.20
CA PRO A 312 7.35 -4.55 8.42
C PRO A 312 7.39 -3.25 7.60
N LEU A 313 6.21 -2.80 7.18
CA LEU A 313 5.98 -1.49 6.58
C LEU A 313 5.11 -0.65 7.51
N TYR A 314 5.58 0.52 7.88
CA TYR A 314 4.84 1.49 8.67
C TYR A 314 4.06 2.42 7.75
N VAL A 315 2.81 2.69 8.09
CA VAL A 315 1.91 3.52 7.30
C VAL A 315 1.23 4.54 8.20
N LEU A 316 1.30 5.80 7.81
CA LEU A 316 0.57 6.91 8.44
C LEU A 316 -0.38 7.51 7.40
N ILE A 317 -1.62 7.71 7.79
CA ILE A 317 -2.66 8.30 6.94
C ILE A 317 -3.15 9.58 7.62
N ALA A 318 -3.22 10.69 6.87
CA ALA A 318 -3.85 11.91 7.31
C ALA A 318 -4.79 12.42 6.22
N GLN A 319 -6.04 12.71 6.56
CA GLN A 319 -7.08 13.11 5.60
C GLN A 319 -7.97 14.21 6.18
N TYR A 320 -8.46 15.09 5.31
CA TYR A 320 -9.42 16.12 5.62
C TYR A 320 -10.55 16.15 4.60
N VAL A 321 -11.79 16.32 5.07
CA VAL A 321 -13.00 16.43 4.24
C VAL A 321 -13.48 17.88 4.24
N PHE A 322 -13.64 18.44 3.05
CA PHE A 322 -14.10 19.82 2.83
C PHE A 322 -15.60 19.91 2.60
#